data_901cabf7600a7b29b61632cfbbfc362d
#
_entry.id   901cabf7600a7b29b61632cfbbfc362d
#
_cell.length_a   1.000
_cell.length_b   1.000
_cell.length_c   1.000
_cell.angle_alpha   90.00
_cell.angle_beta   90.00
_cell.angle_gamma   90.00
#
_symmetry.space_group_name_H-M   'P 1'
#
loop_
_entity.id
_entity.type
_entity.pdbx_description
1 polymer ?
#
loop_
_entity_poly.entity_id
_entity_poly.type
_entity_poly.pdbx_seq_one_letter_code
_entity_poly.pdbx_strand_id
1 'polypeptide(L)'
;MRRAADLAVKEINARGGIRGRPLELRIMDDSGRPDLAIRIAQQLVDDPTVVAVIGHLNSSASLAAGPIYGEARRPVVMITPSASSPDLSGINPFVFRACPSDLSHGAQLARYARHMLNARRVALMYLDDDYGRGLRHSFAGEFKRLGGEVIEEDPMLSTTSSLEPYVTRLKQSGGVDALMLATDLGGAQLALREMGRAGVHWTTLGGDALSGIEKSGPIAEGVRMSVAYLVDQAGDRNAQFVAAYARAYRGERPDHRGATSYDIVHLLANVLKDAGPDRRAVRDRLARVGRDLPPFEGVTGRIAFDDRGDVPSKSVVIGTVREGQLVTEPGQ
;
A
#
# COMPACT_ATOMS: atom_id res chain seq x y z
N MET A 1 -6.76 0.05 -7.84
CA MET A 1 -6.63 1.52 -8.01
C MET A 1 -7.60 2.07 -9.05
N ARG A 2 -7.38 1.86 -10.37
CA ARG A 2 -8.14 2.48 -11.48
C ARG A 2 -9.66 2.41 -11.30
N ARG A 3 -10.24 1.22 -11.08
CA ARG A 3 -11.70 1.02 -10.96
C ARG A 3 -12.30 1.84 -9.81
N ALA A 4 -11.65 1.89 -8.68
CA ALA A 4 -12.16 2.62 -7.52
C ALA A 4 -12.04 4.15 -7.70
N ALA A 5 -10.97 4.63 -8.31
CA ALA A 5 -10.84 6.03 -8.70
C ALA A 5 -11.91 6.44 -9.74
N ASP A 6 -12.18 5.58 -10.74
CA ASP A 6 -13.23 5.79 -11.73
C ASP A 6 -14.64 5.84 -11.09
N LEU A 7 -14.91 4.95 -10.12
CA LEU A 7 -16.16 4.99 -9.36
C LEU A 7 -16.33 6.31 -8.62
N ALA A 8 -15.30 6.76 -7.90
CA ALA A 8 -15.33 8.02 -7.17
C ALA A 8 -15.56 9.23 -8.11
N VAL A 9 -14.89 9.27 -9.26
CA VAL A 9 -15.09 10.33 -10.26
C VAL A 9 -16.51 10.31 -10.80
N LYS A 10 -17.07 9.16 -11.13
CA LYS A 10 -18.47 9.03 -11.56
C LYS A 10 -19.45 9.54 -10.52
N GLU A 11 -19.24 9.21 -9.24
CA GLU A 11 -20.07 9.69 -8.15
C GLU A 11 -20.00 11.21 -7.97
N ILE A 12 -18.80 11.80 -8.07
CA ILE A 12 -18.61 13.25 -7.99
C ILE A 12 -19.29 13.95 -9.15
N ASN A 13 -19.09 13.44 -10.38
CA ASN A 13 -19.68 14.04 -11.58
C ASN A 13 -21.19 13.92 -11.62
N ALA A 14 -21.77 12.82 -11.12
CA ALA A 14 -23.23 12.67 -10.99
C ALA A 14 -23.86 13.69 -10.03
N ARG A 15 -23.06 14.25 -9.09
CA ARG A 15 -23.47 15.34 -8.17
C ARG A 15 -23.17 16.75 -8.72
N GLY A 16 -22.84 16.87 -10.01
CA GLY A 16 -22.55 18.16 -10.65
C GLY A 16 -21.07 18.53 -10.73
N GLY A 17 -20.16 17.60 -10.43
CA GLY A 17 -18.72 17.83 -10.50
C GLY A 17 -18.19 18.77 -9.41
N ILE A 18 -17.07 19.42 -9.71
CA ILE A 18 -16.43 20.40 -8.82
C ILE A 18 -16.71 21.81 -9.35
N ARG A 19 -17.46 22.62 -8.61
CA ARG A 19 -17.91 23.98 -9.04
C ARG A 19 -18.60 23.96 -10.42
N GLY A 20 -19.43 22.93 -10.68
CA GLY A 20 -20.14 22.77 -11.95
C GLY A 20 -19.27 22.23 -13.12
N ARG A 21 -18.03 21.82 -12.86
CA ARG A 21 -17.11 21.25 -13.85
C ARG A 21 -16.87 19.78 -13.57
N PRO A 22 -16.92 18.89 -14.59
CA PRO A 22 -16.64 17.49 -14.40
C PRO A 22 -15.14 17.27 -14.09
N LEU A 23 -14.86 16.23 -13.28
CA LEU A 23 -13.54 15.64 -13.12
C LEU A 23 -13.29 14.64 -14.23
N GLU A 24 -12.07 14.62 -14.74
CA GLU A 24 -11.60 13.61 -15.69
C GLU A 24 -10.39 12.86 -15.14
N LEU A 25 -10.31 11.57 -15.42
CA LEU A 25 -9.15 10.73 -15.12
C LEU A 25 -8.35 10.48 -16.39
N ARG A 26 -7.09 10.90 -16.37
CA ARG A 26 -6.09 10.45 -17.33
C ARG A 26 -5.34 9.28 -16.75
N ILE A 27 -5.47 8.10 -17.35
CA ILE A 27 -4.89 6.87 -16.84
C ILE A 27 -3.64 6.53 -17.65
N MET A 28 -2.53 6.34 -16.93
CA MET A 28 -1.24 5.93 -17.48
C MET A 28 -0.71 4.77 -16.65
N ASP A 29 -0.04 3.81 -17.29
CA ASP A 29 0.49 2.60 -16.64
C ASP A 29 2.01 2.64 -16.68
N ASP A 30 2.64 2.68 -15.52
CA ASP A 30 4.09 2.60 -15.35
C ASP A 30 4.60 1.15 -15.23
N SER A 31 3.68 0.18 -15.19
CA SER A 31 4.00 -1.25 -15.05
C SER A 31 4.92 -1.55 -13.84
N GLY A 32 4.90 -0.69 -12.81
CA GLY A 32 5.79 -0.77 -11.65
C GLY A 32 7.27 -0.46 -11.95
N ARG A 33 7.57 0.08 -13.11
CA ARG A 33 8.94 0.34 -13.59
C ARG A 33 9.36 1.79 -13.33
N PRO A 34 10.47 2.03 -12.62
CA PRO A 34 10.97 3.38 -12.33
C PRO A 34 11.24 4.21 -13.59
N ASP A 35 11.81 3.62 -14.64
CA ASP A 35 12.10 4.32 -15.90
C ASP A 35 10.84 4.77 -16.64
N LEU A 36 9.76 3.99 -16.58
CA LEU A 36 8.46 4.39 -17.12
C LEU A 36 7.80 5.45 -16.24
N ALA A 37 7.88 5.32 -14.92
CA ALA A 37 7.35 6.28 -13.96
C ALA A 37 7.96 7.68 -14.17
N ILE A 38 9.29 7.77 -14.39
CA ILE A 38 9.99 9.01 -14.74
C ILE A 38 9.40 9.66 -16.00
N ARG A 39 9.24 8.88 -17.09
CA ARG A 39 8.69 9.40 -18.36
C ARG A 39 7.25 9.86 -18.21
N ILE A 40 6.43 9.12 -17.49
CA ILE A 40 5.04 9.47 -17.20
C ILE A 40 4.97 10.74 -16.35
N ALA A 41 5.82 10.85 -15.32
CA ALA A 41 5.88 12.04 -14.48
C ALA A 41 6.17 13.29 -15.30
N GLN A 42 7.16 13.22 -16.19
CA GLN A 42 7.48 14.35 -17.08
C GLN A 42 6.28 14.74 -17.95
N GLN A 43 5.60 13.78 -18.58
CA GLN A 43 4.42 14.06 -19.40
C GLN A 43 3.28 14.69 -18.58
N LEU A 44 3.07 14.25 -17.34
CA LEU A 44 2.01 14.77 -16.48
C LEU A 44 2.33 16.17 -15.94
N VAL A 45 3.59 16.46 -15.67
CA VAL A 45 4.04 17.80 -15.26
C VAL A 45 3.88 18.81 -16.38
N ASP A 46 4.23 18.41 -17.61
CA ASP A 46 4.18 19.28 -18.80
C ASP A 46 2.74 19.56 -19.25
N ASP A 47 1.78 18.69 -18.93
CA ASP A 47 0.37 18.90 -19.27
C ASP A 47 -0.31 19.88 -18.28
N PRO A 48 -0.66 21.11 -18.72
CA PRO A 48 -1.27 22.12 -17.86
C PRO A 48 -2.68 21.76 -17.34
N THR A 49 -3.32 20.76 -17.93
CA THR A 49 -4.67 20.31 -17.52
C THR A 49 -4.64 19.37 -16.34
N VAL A 50 -3.48 18.75 -16.04
CA VAL A 50 -3.30 17.88 -14.88
C VAL A 50 -3.15 18.72 -13.61
N VAL A 51 -4.03 18.54 -12.65
CA VAL A 51 -4.05 19.31 -11.39
C VAL A 51 -3.48 18.54 -10.19
N ALA A 52 -3.53 17.21 -10.24
CA ALA A 52 -2.96 16.31 -9.23
C ALA A 52 -2.72 14.93 -9.84
N VAL A 53 -1.85 14.13 -9.22
CA VAL A 53 -1.53 12.77 -9.64
C VAL A 53 -1.85 11.80 -8.51
N ILE A 54 -2.55 10.71 -8.82
CA ILE A 54 -2.83 9.59 -7.92
C ILE A 54 -1.92 8.43 -8.33
N GLY A 55 -0.90 8.19 -7.60
CA GLY A 55 0.16 7.22 -7.91
C GLY A 55 1.48 7.65 -7.28
N HIS A 56 2.57 6.97 -7.59
CA HIS A 56 2.61 5.66 -8.22
C HIS A 56 2.24 4.56 -7.23
N LEU A 57 2.07 3.32 -7.71
CA LEU A 57 1.72 2.21 -6.82
C LEU A 57 2.93 1.72 -6.03
N ASN A 58 4.03 1.44 -6.74
CA ASN A 58 5.25 0.85 -6.18
C ASN A 58 6.16 1.92 -5.58
N SER A 59 6.87 1.57 -4.50
CA SER A 59 7.80 2.48 -3.83
C SER A 59 8.91 2.97 -4.75
N SER A 60 9.59 2.07 -5.49
CA SER A 60 10.67 2.45 -6.41
C SER A 60 10.20 3.35 -7.55
N ALA A 61 9.00 3.13 -8.09
CA ALA A 61 8.40 4.01 -9.09
C ALA A 61 8.06 5.39 -8.51
N SER A 62 7.52 5.44 -7.28
CA SER A 62 7.19 6.68 -6.57
C SER A 62 8.43 7.49 -6.21
N LEU A 63 9.49 6.83 -5.74
CA LEU A 63 10.77 7.47 -5.42
C LEU A 63 11.46 8.05 -6.66
N ALA A 64 11.42 7.32 -7.77
CA ALA A 64 11.99 7.78 -9.03
C ALA A 64 11.23 8.97 -9.65
N ALA A 65 9.89 8.98 -9.54
CA ALA A 65 9.04 10.02 -10.12
C ALA A 65 8.88 11.24 -9.20
N GLY A 66 8.97 11.05 -7.88
CA GLY A 66 8.72 12.08 -6.87
C GLY A 66 9.48 13.39 -7.07
N PRO A 67 10.80 13.38 -7.31
CA PRO A 67 11.57 14.59 -7.60
C PRO A 67 11.02 15.37 -8.79
N ILE A 68 10.62 14.70 -9.86
CA ILE A 68 10.09 15.35 -11.09
C ILE A 68 8.81 16.12 -10.77
N TYR A 69 7.92 15.57 -9.97
CA TYR A 69 6.67 16.25 -9.58
C TYR A 69 6.90 17.50 -8.73
N GLY A 70 7.92 17.49 -7.85
CA GLY A 70 8.21 18.60 -6.95
C GLY A 70 9.13 19.68 -7.51
N GLU A 71 10.10 19.29 -8.35
CA GLU A 71 11.17 20.17 -8.82
C GLU A 71 10.87 20.84 -10.17
N ALA A 72 9.80 20.44 -10.84
CA ALA A 72 9.40 21.02 -12.09
C ALA A 72 9.10 22.52 -11.98
N ARG A 73 9.24 23.25 -13.07
CA ARG A 73 8.86 24.68 -13.15
C ARG A 73 7.39 24.91 -12.73
N ARG A 74 6.51 23.94 -13.03
CA ARG A 74 5.10 23.93 -12.64
C ARG A 74 4.82 22.63 -11.88
N PRO A 75 5.20 22.54 -10.62
CA PRO A 75 5.10 21.32 -9.85
C PRO A 75 3.64 20.87 -9.70
N VAL A 76 3.43 19.59 -9.55
CA VAL A 76 2.11 18.98 -9.35
C VAL A 76 2.15 18.01 -8.19
N VAL A 77 1.10 17.97 -7.36
CA VAL A 77 1.03 17.02 -6.25
C VAL A 77 0.92 15.60 -6.77
N MET A 78 1.71 14.72 -6.15
CA MET A 78 1.57 13.28 -6.25
C MET A 78 1.07 12.74 -4.90
N ILE A 79 -0.01 11.97 -4.90
CA ILE A 79 -0.51 11.26 -3.72
C ILE A 79 -0.51 9.78 -4.02
N THR A 80 0.37 9.02 -3.36
CA THR A 80 0.37 7.57 -3.53
C THR A 80 -0.65 6.90 -2.62
N PRO A 81 -1.41 5.92 -3.15
CA PRO A 81 -2.33 5.12 -2.37
C PRO A 81 -1.69 3.89 -1.71
N SER A 82 -0.43 3.56 -2.05
CA SER A 82 0.17 2.29 -1.65
C SER A 82 1.69 2.30 -1.46
N ALA A 83 2.45 3.22 -2.06
CA ALA A 83 3.90 3.24 -1.89
C ALA A 83 4.27 3.57 -0.43
N SER A 84 4.81 2.60 0.27
CA SER A 84 4.99 2.60 1.73
C SER A 84 6.43 2.75 2.21
N SER A 85 7.43 2.73 1.30
CA SER A 85 8.84 2.90 1.67
C SER A 85 9.06 4.14 2.55
N PRO A 86 9.80 4.02 3.67
CA PRO A 86 10.14 5.15 4.53
C PRO A 86 10.88 6.27 3.81
N ASP A 87 11.64 5.95 2.77
CA ASP A 87 12.43 6.93 2.01
C ASP A 87 11.58 7.92 1.21
N LEU A 88 10.28 7.61 1.03
CA LEU A 88 9.35 8.54 0.40
C LEU A 88 8.96 9.72 1.32
N SER A 89 9.13 9.56 2.63
CA SER A 89 8.73 10.53 3.63
C SER A 89 9.52 11.84 3.55
N GLY A 90 8.85 12.92 3.14
CA GLY A 90 9.46 14.24 3.04
C GLY A 90 10.44 14.42 1.88
N ILE A 91 10.36 13.58 0.84
CA ILE A 91 11.22 13.68 -0.35
C ILE A 91 11.13 15.07 -1.02
N ASN A 92 9.93 15.63 -1.07
CA ASN A 92 9.69 17.04 -1.37
C ASN A 92 8.24 17.45 -0.99
N PRO A 93 7.91 18.76 -0.95
CA PRO A 93 6.60 19.23 -0.49
C PRO A 93 5.40 18.89 -1.38
N PHE A 94 5.60 18.30 -2.55
CA PHE A 94 4.54 17.92 -3.48
C PHE A 94 4.22 16.42 -3.47
N VAL A 95 4.93 15.65 -2.64
CA VAL A 95 4.71 14.21 -2.50
C VAL A 95 4.01 13.92 -1.20
N PHE A 96 2.89 13.21 -1.30
CA PHE A 96 2.06 12.77 -0.18
C PHE A 96 1.79 11.28 -0.29
N ARG A 97 1.53 10.62 0.84
CA ARG A 97 0.99 9.25 0.81
C ARG A 97 -0.25 9.15 1.68
N ALA A 98 -1.24 8.42 1.21
CA ALA A 98 -2.47 8.17 1.93
C ALA A 98 -2.54 6.76 2.54
N CYS A 99 -1.47 5.97 2.42
CA CYS A 99 -1.26 4.68 3.08
C CYS A 99 -0.28 4.81 4.24
N PRO A 100 -0.27 3.89 5.22
CA PRO A 100 0.77 3.82 6.24
C PRO A 100 2.15 3.58 5.65
N SER A 101 3.18 3.99 6.39
CA SER A 101 4.58 3.68 6.06
C SER A 101 4.93 2.24 6.44
N ASP A 102 5.95 1.68 5.79
CA ASP A 102 6.56 0.39 6.18
C ASP A 102 7.07 0.40 7.62
N LEU A 103 7.38 1.57 8.18
CA LEU A 103 7.66 1.68 9.62
C LEU A 103 6.48 1.20 10.46
N SER A 104 5.26 1.54 10.07
CA SER A 104 4.04 1.10 10.75
C SER A 104 3.70 -0.36 10.43
N HIS A 105 3.82 -0.76 9.16
CA HIS A 105 3.56 -2.14 8.72
C HIS A 105 4.53 -3.13 9.39
N GLY A 106 5.84 -2.87 9.32
CA GLY A 106 6.86 -3.73 9.90
C GLY A 106 6.75 -3.83 11.43
N ALA A 107 6.50 -2.69 12.11
CA ALA A 107 6.30 -2.69 13.55
C ALA A 107 5.05 -3.49 13.97
N GLN A 108 3.94 -3.36 13.25
CA GLN A 108 2.71 -4.11 13.55
C GLN A 108 2.88 -5.61 13.31
N LEU A 109 3.52 -6.00 12.19
CA LEU A 109 3.85 -7.40 11.88
C LEU A 109 4.78 -8.02 12.94
N ALA A 110 5.80 -7.28 13.40
CA ALA A 110 6.72 -7.74 14.43
C ALA A 110 6.02 -7.95 15.77
N ARG A 111 5.17 -7.02 16.20
CA ARG A 111 4.35 -7.18 17.41
C ARG A 111 3.42 -8.37 17.29
N TYR A 112 2.75 -8.52 16.17
CA TYR A 112 1.86 -9.63 15.90
C TYR A 112 2.63 -10.97 15.98
N ALA A 113 3.78 -11.08 15.30
CA ALA A 113 4.63 -12.27 15.36
C ALA A 113 5.04 -12.63 16.80
N ARG A 114 5.48 -11.62 17.57
CA ARG A 114 5.96 -11.84 18.96
C ARG A 114 4.84 -12.16 19.93
N HIS A 115 3.73 -11.42 19.90
CA HIS A 115 2.71 -11.47 20.97
C HIS A 115 1.53 -12.38 20.63
N MET A 116 1.13 -12.43 19.35
CA MET A 116 -0.03 -13.25 18.95
C MET A 116 0.41 -14.66 18.50
N LEU A 117 1.53 -14.78 17.80
CA LEU A 117 2.05 -16.06 17.33
C LEU A 117 3.09 -16.67 18.27
N ASN A 118 3.56 -15.94 19.30
CA ASN A 118 4.65 -16.33 20.18
C ASN A 118 5.94 -16.72 19.42
N ALA A 119 6.12 -16.20 18.20
CA ALA A 119 7.30 -16.51 17.41
C ALA A 119 8.55 -15.92 18.07
N ARG A 120 9.60 -16.72 18.16
CA ARG A 120 10.91 -16.35 18.71
C ARG A 120 11.97 -16.28 17.63
N ARG A 121 11.86 -17.13 16.61
CA ARG A 121 12.82 -17.27 15.51
C ARG A 121 12.10 -17.12 14.17
N VAL A 122 12.40 -16.06 13.45
CA VAL A 122 11.75 -15.74 12.17
C VAL A 122 12.81 -15.71 11.08
N ALA A 123 12.53 -16.38 9.95
CA ALA A 123 13.25 -16.18 8.71
C ALA A 123 12.55 -15.09 7.89
N LEU A 124 13.30 -14.33 7.13
CA LEU A 124 12.81 -13.21 6.32
C LEU A 124 13.30 -13.34 4.88
N MET A 125 12.37 -13.33 3.93
CA MET A 125 12.66 -13.22 2.50
C MET A 125 12.12 -11.90 1.99
N TYR A 126 12.91 -11.14 1.23
CA TYR A 126 12.51 -9.83 0.78
C TYR A 126 12.91 -9.55 -0.67
N LEU A 127 12.05 -8.82 -1.37
CA LEU A 127 12.39 -8.29 -2.69
C LEU A 127 13.47 -7.22 -2.52
N ASP A 128 14.55 -7.31 -3.28
CA ASP A 128 15.67 -6.36 -3.21
C ASP A 128 15.33 -5.07 -3.98
N ASP A 129 14.30 -4.40 -3.51
CA ASP A 129 13.83 -3.09 -3.97
C ASP A 129 13.54 -2.16 -2.78
N ASP A 130 13.06 -0.94 -3.07
CA ASP A 130 12.84 0.07 -2.01
C ASP A 130 11.70 -0.32 -1.05
N TYR A 131 10.70 -1.08 -1.51
CA TYR A 131 9.65 -1.63 -0.65
C TYR A 131 10.18 -2.74 0.23
N GLY A 132 10.75 -3.78 -0.38
CA GLY A 132 11.18 -4.97 0.35
C GLY A 132 12.26 -4.65 1.38
N ARG A 133 13.22 -3.79 1.03
CA ARG A 133 14.27 -3.31 1.97
C ARG A 133 13.68 -2.51 3.13
N GLY A 134 12.72 -1.60 2.86
CA GLY A 134 12.07 -0.77 3.87
C GLY A 134 11.28 -1.60 4.88
N LEU A 135 10.42 -2.49 4.39
CA LEU A 135 9.60 -3.36 5.24
C LEU A 135 10.45 -4.36 6.03
N ARG A 136 11.46 -4.98 5.39
CA ARG A 136 12.44 -5.85 6.05
C ARG A 136 13.12 -5.14 7.22
N HIS A 137 13.67 -3.95 6.97
CA HIS A 137 14.39 -3.19 8.00
C HIS A 137 13.49 -2.87 9.20
N SER A 138 12.29 -2.39 8.93
CA SER A 138 11.32 -2.05 9.98
C SER A 138 10.89 -3.27 10.79
N PHE A 139 10.53 -4.36 10.12
CA PHE A 139 10.15 -5.60 10.81
C PHE A 139 11.30 -6.16 11.65
N ALA A 140 12.47 -6.34 11.05
CA ALA A 140 13.62 -6.94 11.74
C ALA A 140 14.07 -6.10 12.95
N GLY A 141 14.08 -4.76 12.82
CA GLY A 141 14.43 -3.86 13.92
C GLY A 141 13.47 -3.99 15.09
N GLU A 142 12.18 -3.91 14.85
CA GLU A 142 11.15 -4.03 15.92
C GLU A 142 11.10 -5.46 16.49
N PHE A 143 11.22 -6.50 15.67
CA PHE A 143 11.20 -7.89 16.13
C PHE A 143 12.36 -8.19 17.08
N LYS A 144 13.58 -7.74 16.72
CA LYS A 144 14.78 -7.81 17.58
C LYS A 144 14.59 -7.01 18.89
N ARG A 145 14.01 -5.80 18.80
CA ARG A 145 13.70 -4.97 19.99
C ARG A 145 12.74 -5.67 20.95
N LEU A 146 11.82 -6.49 20.44
CA LEU A 146 10.88 -7.30 21.22
C LEU A 146 11.49 -8.64 21.72
N GLY A 147 12.79 -8.84 21.56
CA GLY A 147 13.49 -10.06 22.00
C GLY A 147 13.30 -11.25 21.06
N GLY A 148 12.91 -11.01 19.80
CA GLY A 148 12.90 -12.03 18.76
C GLY A 148 14.24 -12.13 18.05
N GLU A 149 14.50 -13.26 17.41
CA GLU A 149 15.68 -13.54 16.60
C GLU A 149 15.27 -13.62 15.12
N VAL A 150 15.90 -12.80 14.27
CA VAL A 150 15.83 -12.97 12.82
C VAL A 150 16.99 -13.87 12.42
N ILE A 151 16.69 -15.11 12.09
CA ILE A 151 17.70 -16.17 11.87
C ILE A 151 18.32 -16.10 10.49
N GLU A 152 17.57 -15.66 9.49
CA GLU A 152 18.04 -15.43 8.12
C GLU A 152 17.30 -14.26 7.47
N GLU A 153 18.00 -13.54 6.59
CA GLU A 153 17.45 -12.43 5.80
C GLU A 153 17.90 -12.62 4.34
N ASP A 154 17.01 -13.18 3.51
CA ASP A 154 17.32 -13.58 2.14
C ASP A 154 16.76 -12.59 1.11
N PRO A 155 17.60 -11.91 0.32
CA PRO A 155 17.15 -11.10 -0.80
C PRO A 155 16.72 -11.96 -1.98
N MET A 156 15.68 -11.49 -2.69
CA MET A 156 15.28 -12.02 -3.99
C MET A 156 15.15 -10.89 -5.01
N LEU A 157 15.41 -11.18 -6.26
CA LEU A 157 15.18 -10.25 -7.37
C LEU A 157 13.76 -10.48 -7.96
N SER A 158 13.23 -9.49 -8.63
CA SER A 158 11.95 -9.65 -9.39
C SER A 158 12.02 -10.72 -10.48
N THR A 159 13.24 -11.07 -10.90
CA THR A 159 13.52 -12.13 -11.89
C THR A 159 13.80 -13.49 -11.25
N THR A 160 13.81 -13.60 -9.92
CA THR A 160 14.05 -14.89 -9.23
C THR A 160 12.95 -15.88 -9.60
N SER A 161 13.35 -17.03 -10.15
CA SER A 161 12.43 -18.07 -10.63
C SER A 161 12.32 -19.27 -9.70
N SER A 162 13.22 -19.41 -8.71
CA SER A 162 13.18 -20.45 -7.69
C SER A 162 13.70 -19.94 -6.35
N LEU A 163 13.04 -20.33 -5.28
CA LEU A 163 13.46 -20.13 -3.90
C LEU A 163 13.80 -21.46 -3.20
N GLU A 164 13.90 -22.54 -3.97
CA GLU A 164 14.22 -23.88 -3.47
C GLU A 164 15.50 -23.92 -2.61
N PRO A 165 16.64 -23.28 -2.99
CA PRO A 165 17.84 -23.29 -2.17
C PRO A 165 17.63 -22.63 -0.80
N TYR A 166 16.86 -21.55 -0.75
CA TYR A 166 16.54 -20.82 0.50
C TYR A 166 15.65 -21.66 1.41
N VAL A 167 14.56 -22.23 0.86
CA VAL A 167 13.62 -23.08 1.61
C VAL A 167 14.33 -24.33 2.12
N THR A 168 15.19 -24.96 1.31
CA THR A 168 15.96 -26.14 1.70
C THR A 168 16.92 -25.83 2.85
N ARG A 169 17.64 -24.71 2.78
CA ARG A 169 18.57 -24.27 3.85
C ARG A 169 17.80 -23.99 5.15
N LEU A 170 16.69 -23.25 5.10
CA LEU A 170 15.85 -22.97 6.26
C LEU A 170 15.27 -24.25 6.88
N LYS A 171 14.87 -25.22 6.04
CA LYS A 171 14.39 -26.53 6.53
C LYS A 171 15.48 -27.30 7.27
N GLN A 172 16.73 -27.25 6.76
CA GLN A 172 17.87 -27.93 7.38
C GLN A 172 18.31 -27.25 8.68
N SER A 173 18.28 -25.91 8.76
CA SER A 173 18.64 -25.16 9.97
C SER A 173 17.62 -25.39 11.12
N GLY A 174 16.38 -25.69 10.78
CA GLY A 174 15.30 -25.96 11.74
C GLY A 174 14.93 -24.77 12.63
N GLY A 175 13.90 -24.94 13.44
CA GLY A 175 13.51 -23.96 14.44
C GLY A 175 12.99 -22.64 13.87
N VAL A 176 12.37 -22.64 12.67
CA VAL A 176 11.68 -21.51 12.08
C VAL A 176 10.25 -21.47 12.61
N ASP A 177 9.90 -20.48 13.42
CA ASP A 177 8.54 -20.30 13.95
C ASP A 177 7.62 -19.62 12.92
N ALA A 178 8.17 -18.68 12.14
CA ALA A 178 7.44 -17.99 11.08
C ALA A 178 8.38 -17.55 9.95
N LEU A 179 7.80 -17.41 8.75
CA LEU A 179 8.43 -16.81 7.58
C LEU A 179 7.80 -15.44 7.32
N MET A 180 8.61 -14.40 7.32
CA MET A 180 8.20 -13.05 6.93
C MET A 180 8.55 -12.79 5.47
N LEU A 181 7.56 -12.42 4.67
CA LEU A 181 7.69 -12.12 3.24
C LEU A 181 7.53 -10.60 3.01
N ALA A 182 8.64 -9.91 2.83
CA ALA A 182 8.67 -8.50 2.41
C ALA A 182 8.82 -8.41 0.88
N THR A 183 7.82 -8.92 0.15
CA THR A 183 7.84 -9.06 -1.30
C THR A 183 6.47 -8.75 -1.91
N ASP A 184 6.38 -8.76 -3.21
CA ASP A 184 5.13 -8.65 -3.96
C ASP A 184 4.37 -9.99 -4.02
N LEU A 185 3.18 -9.97 -4.65
CA LEU A 185 2.34 -11.15 -4.84
C LEU A 185 3.10 -12.30 -5.53
N GLY A 186 3.91 -12.00 -6.56
CA GLY A 186 4.63 -13.02 -7.33
C GLY A 186 5.69 -13.74 -6.49
N GLY A 187 6.49 -13.00 -5.76
CA GLY A 187 7.49 -13.53 -4.84
C GLY A 187 6.86 -14.35 -3.71
N ALA A 188 5.74 -13.88 -3.15
CA ALA A 188 5.02 -14.63 -2.12
C ALA A 188 4.46 -15.95 -2.66
N GLN A 189 3.84 -15.95 -3.83
CA GLN A 189 3.36 -17.17 -4.48
C GLN A 189 4.50 -18.15 -4.76
N LEU A 190 5.67 -17.66 -5.16
CA LEU A 190 6.84 -18.49 -5.37
C LEU A 190 7.30 -19.13 -4.05
N ALA A 191 7.44 -18.36 -2.98
CA ALA A 191 7.84 -18.87 -1.65
C ALA A 191 6.86 -19.95 -1.15
N LEU A 192 5.56 -19.69 -1.22
CA LEU A 192 4.55 -20.64 -0.77
C LEU A 192 4.56 -21.95 -1.58
N ARG A 193 4.77 -21.86 -2.90
CA ARG A 193 4.91 -23.08 -3.74
C ARG A 193 6.15 -23.89 -3.39
N GLU A 194 7.29 -23.24 -3.15
CA GLU A 194 8.53 -23.95 -2.75
C GLU A 194 8.41 -24.55 -1.35
N MET A 195 7.75 -23.87 -0.43
CA MET A 195 7.41 -24.45 0.88
C MET A 195 6.57 -25.74 0.74
N GLY A 196 5.53 -25.68 -0.09
CA GLY A 196 4.70 -26.86 -0.37
C GLY A 196 5.49 -28.02 -0.99
N ARG A 197 6.37 -27.74 -1.97
CA ARG A 197 7.26 -28.75 -2.58
C ARG A 197 8.22 -29.36 -1.57
N ALA A 198 8.75 -28.56 -0.66
CA ALA A 198 9.66 -29.01 0.40
C ALA A 198 8.95 -29.73 1.54
N GLY A 199 7.59 -29.72 1.59
CA GLY A 199 6.79 -30.29 2.67
C GLY A 199 6.97 -29.55 3.99
N VAL A 200 7.14 -28.20 3.93
CA VAL A 200 7.24 -27.34 5.12
C VAL A 200 6.03 -26.41 5.22
N HIS A 201 5.59 -26.14 6.46
CA HIS A 201 4.42 -25.34 6.75
C HIS A 201 4.75 -24.30 7.83
N TRP A 202 5.56 -23.30 7.48
CA TRP A 202 5.82 -22.19 8.39
C TRP A 202 4.66 -21.20 8.40
N THR A 203 4.33 -20.68 9.57
CA THR A 203 3.41 -19.54 9.66
C THR A 203 3.95 -18.41 8.80
N THR A 204 3.17 -17.96 7.83
CA THR A 204 3.62 -16.95 6.86
C THR A 204 2.98 -15.59 7.16
N LEU A 205 3.83 -14.58 7.23
CA LEU A 205 3.50 -13.17 7.42
C LEU A 205 3.96 -12.38 6.19
N GLY A 206 3.28 -11.27 5.88
CA GLY A 206 3.75 -10.36 4.84
C GLY A 206 3.14 -8.98 4.92
N GLY A 207 3.63 -8.09 4.07
CA GLY A 207 3.11 -6.73 3.96
C GLY A 207 1.95 -6.61 2.97
N ASP A 208 1.50 -5.39 2.76
CA ASP A 208 0.36 -5.06 1.92
C ASP A 208 0.56 -5.33 0.42
N ALA A 209 1.82 -5.47 -0.02
CA ALA A 209 2.12 -5.84 -1.41
C ALA A 209 1.74 -7.29 -1.76
N LEU A 210 1.41 -8.13 -0.76
CA LEU A 210 0.84 -9.45 -0.97
C LEU A 210 -0.64 -9.42 -1.44
N SER A 211 -1.26 -8.25 -1.56
CA SER A 211 -2.66 -8.11 -2.02
C SER A 211 -2.95 -8.92 -3.26
N GLY A 212 -4.00 -9.73 -3.19
CA GLY A 212 -4.35 -10.72 -4.22
C GLY A 212 -3.92 -12.14 -3.87
N ILE A 213 -3.14 -12.33 -2.80
CA ILE A 213 -2.65 -13.65 -2.36
C ILE A 213 -3.82 -14.58 -2.01
N GLU A 214 -4.93 -14.04 -1.52
CA GLU A 214 -6.15 -14.77 -1.20
C GLU A 214 -6.73 -15.53 -2.40
N LYS A 215 -6.40 -15.09 -3.61
CA LYS A 215 -6.83 -15.73 -4.88
C LYS A 215 -5.89 -16.85 -5.34
N SER A 216 -4.84 -17.14 -4.58
CA SER A 216 -3.84 -18.16 -4.94
C SER A 216 -4.27 -19.59 -4.54
N GLY A 217 -5.51 -19.75 -4.07
CA GLY A 217 -6.05 -21.05 -3.68
C GLY A 217 -5.46 -21.57 -2.36
N PRO A 218 -5.45 -22.90 -2.16
CA PRO A 218 -5.10 -23.51 -0.87
C PRO A 218 -3.70 -23.17 -0.35
N ILE A 219 -2.76 -22.82 -1.23
CA ILE A 219 -1.39 -22.46 -0.80
C ILE A 219 -1.34 -21.18 0.01
N ALA A 220 -2.35 -20.32 -0.09
CA ALA A 220 -2.44 -19.06 0.61
C ALA A 220 -3.21 -19.15 1.93
N GLU A 221 -3.84 -20.29 2.22
CA GLU A 221 -4.63 -20.46 3.45
C GLU A 221 -3.77 -20.20 4.69
N GLY A 222 -4.27 -19.37 5.59
CA GLY A 222 -3.57 -18.99 6.80
C GLY A 222 -2.44 -17.96 6.64
N VAL A 223 -2.17 -17.46 5.43
CA VAL A 223 -1.24 -16.33 5.23
C VAL A 223 -1.81 -15.08 5.89
N ARG A 224 -0.98 -14.40 6.65
CA ARG A 224 -1.32 -13.15 7.34
C ARG A 224 -0.60 -11.99 6.71
N MET A 225 -1.31 -10.88 6.53
CA MET A 225 -0.70 -9.68 5.94
C MET A 225 -1.16 -8.40 6.63
N SER A 226 -0.26 -7.45 6.73
CA SER A 226 -0.59 -6.12 7.22
C SER A 226 -1.19 -5.27 6.12
N VAL A 227 -2.33 -4.63 6.39
CA VAL A 227 -3.02 -3.75 5.44
C VAL A 227 -3.58 -2.52 6.15
N ALA A 228 -3.84 -1.46 5.39
CA ALA A 228 -4.48 -0.25 5.90
C ALA A 228 -6.02 -0.33 5.87
N TYR A 229 -6.58 -1.36 5.24
CA TYR A 229 -8.02 -1.49 5.03
C TYR A 229 -8.37 -2.96 4.77
N LEU A 230 -9.44 -3.41 5.42
CA LEU A 230 -10.09 -4.68 5.16
C LEU A 230 -11.53 -4.42 4.72
N VAL A 231 -11.99 -5.19 3.75
CA VAL A 231 -13.30 -5.01 3.12
C VAL A 231 -14.46 -5.31 4.06
N ASP A 232 -14.24 -6.09 5.11
CA ASP A 232 -15.18 -6.48 6.17
C ASP A 232 -15.15 -5.55 7.39
N GLN A 233 -14.33 -4.47 7.36
CA GLN A 233 -14.34 -3.50 8.46
C GLN A 233 -15.70 -2.83 8.64
N ALA A 234 -16.04 -2.54 9.89
CA ALA A 234 -17.32 -1.93 10.25
C ALA A 234 -17.45 -0.48 9.76
N GLY A 235 -18.69 -0.03 9.57
CA GLY A 235 -19.04 1.36 9.31
C GLY A 235 -19.83 1.56 8.01
N ASP A 236 -20.78 2.50 8.07
CA ASP A 236 -21.73 2.77 6.97
C ASP A 236 -21.02 3.21 5.68
N ARG A 237 -19.97 4.02 5.78
CA ARG A 237 -19.20 4.47 4.62
C ARG A 237 -18.55 3.30 3.88
N ASN A 238 -17.98 2.36 4.64
CA ASN A 238 -17.40 1.17 4.06
C ASN A 238 -18.46 0.30 3.40
N ALA A 239 -19.59 0.04 4.08
CA ALA A 239 -20.69 -0.75 3.54
C ALA A 239 -21.23 -0.15 2.23
N GLN A 240 -21.42 1.18 2.19
CA GLN A 240 -21.85 1.89 0.98
C GLN A 240 -20.85 1.79 -0.16
N PHE A 241 -19.56 1.99 0.10
CA PHE A 241 -18.48 1.88 -0.89
C PHE A 241 -18.40 0.46 -1.44
N VAL A 242 -18.36 -0.56 -0.59
CA VAL A 242 -18.29 -1.97 -1.01
C VAL A 242 -19.50 -2.34 -1.86
N ALA A 243 -20.71 -1.93 -1.46
CA ALA A 243 -21.93 -2.17 -2.23
C ALA A 243 -21.91 -1.43 -3.59
N ALA A 244 -21.44 -0.18 -3.63
CA ALA A 244 -21.33 0.59 -4.87
C ALA A 244 -20.29 -0.03 -5.82
N TYR A 245 -19.14 -0.45 -5.27
CA TYR A 245 -18.09 -1.10 -6.03
C TYR A 245 -18.57 -2.45 -6.61
N ALA A 246 -19.21 -3.28 -5.81
CA ALA A 246 -19.75 -4.56 -6.27
C ALA A 246 -20.81 -4.38 -7.38
N ARG A 247 -21.70 -3.39 -7.26
CA ARG A 247 -22.67 -3.06 -8.33
C ARG A 247 -21.98 -2.61 -9.61
N ALA A 248 -20.92 -1.80 -9.51
CA ALA A 248 -20.21 -1.28 -10.68
C ALA A 248 -19.34 -2.35 -11.37
N TYR A 249 -18.85 -3.35 -10.61
CA TYR A 249 -17.83 -4.31 -11.08
C TYR A 249 -18.24 -5.77 -10.84
N ARG A 250 -19.48 -6.13 -11.18
CA ARG A 250 -19.98 -7.52 -11.27
C ARG A 250 -19.77 -8.35 -10.00
N GLY A 251 -19.98 -7.77 -8.83
CA GLY A 251 -19.83 -8.45 -7.54
C GLY A 251 -18.39 -8.53 -7.03
N GLU A 252 -17.41 -7.95 -7.72
CA GLU A 252 -16.04 -7.88 -7.22
C GLU A 252 -15.95 -7.04 -5.94
N ARG A 253 -15.00 -7.38 -5.08
CA ARG A 253 -14.71 -6.64 -3.84
C ARG A 253 -13.46 -5.77 -4.01
N PRO A 254 -13.44 -4.54 -3.44
CA PRO A 254 -12.26 -3.69 -3.48
C PRO A 254 -11.17 -4.21 -2.54
N ASP A 255 -9.91 -3.99 -2.90
CA ASP A 255 -8.75 -4.15 -2.03
C ASP A 255 -8.39 -2.81 -1.35
N HIS A 256 -7.39 -2.82 -0.45
CA HIS A 256 -6.91 -1.63 0.24
C HIS A 256 -6.40 -0.56 -0.75
N ARG A 257 -5.77 -0.94 -1.87
CA ARG A 257 -5.25 -0.03 -2.90
C ARG A 257 -6.38 0.69 -3.62
N GLY A 258 -7.46 -0.05 -3.89
CA GLY A 258 -8.68 0.51 -4.45
C GLY A 258 -9.37 1.47 -3.49
N ALA A 259 -9.57 1.03 -2.24
CA ALA A 259 -10.22 1.85 -1.22
C ALA A 259 -9.45 3.16 -0.95
N THR A 260 -8.12 3.09 -0.84
CA THR A 260 -7.30 4.30 -0.66
C THR A 260 -7.36 5.22 -1.89
N SER A 261 -7.37 4.66 -3.11
CA SER A 261 -7.51 5.47 -4.34
C SER A 261 -8.87 6.16 -4.42
N TYR A 262 -9.94 5.50 -3.97
CA TYR A 262 -11.27 6.10 -3.85
C TYR A 262 -11.26 7.29 -2.89
N ASP A 263 -10.66 7.13 -1.71
CA ASP A 263 -10.52 8.19 -0.72
C ASP A 263 -9.71 9.38 -1.25
N ILE A 264 -8.60 9.11 -1.96
CA ILE A 264 -7.78 10.18 -2.54
C ILE A 264 -8.56 11.02 -3.55
N VAL A 265 -9.40 10.41 -4.39
CA VAL A 265 -10.24 11.15 -5.34
C VAL A 265 -11.22 12.06 -4.60
N HIS A 266 -11.88 11.57 -3.56
CA HIS A 266 -12.81 12.38 -2.75
C HIS A 266 -12.09 13.47 -1.95
N LEU A 267 -10.91 13.18 -1.40
CA LEU A 267 -10.05 14.16 -0.75
C LEU A 267 -9.67 15.29 -1.73
N LEU A 268 -9.17 14.92 -2.91
CA LEU A 268 -8.82 15.89 -3.95
C LEU A 268 -10.02 16.71 -4.42
N ALA A 269 -11.20 16.09 -4.54
CA ALA A 269 -12.42 16.83 -4.87
C ALA A 269 -12.76 17.89 -3.81
N ASN A 270 -12.59 17.57 -2.51
CA ASN A 270 -12.79 18.54 -1.44
C ASN A 270 -11.75 19.65 -1.48
N VAL A 271 -10.49 19.31 -1.71
CA VAL A 271 -9.40 20.30 -1.86
C VAL A 271 -9.66 21.24 -3.03
N LEU A 272 -10.03 20.69 -4.19
CA LEU A 272 -10.29 21.47 -5.42
C LEU A 272 -11.52 22.39 -5.32
N LYS A 273 -12.50 22.07 -4.48
CA LYS A 273 -13.62 22.98 -4.19
C LYS A 273 -13.17 24.33 -3.64
N ASP A 274 -12.09 24.33 -2.86
CA ASP A 274 -11.60 25.55 -2.23
C ASP A 274 -10.38 26.13 -2.97
N ALA A 275 -9.43 25.29 -3.35
CA ALA A 275 -8.18 25.71 -4.00
C ALA A 275 -8.36 26.06 -5.50
N GLY A 276 -9.40 25.50 -6.15
CA GLY A 276 -9.49 25.55 -7.62
C GLY A 276 -8.41 24.70 -8.29
N PRO A 277 -8.13 24.91 -9.59
CA PRO A 277 -7.20 24.09 -10.37
C PRO A 277 -5.72 24.53 -10.26
N ASP A 278 -5.39 25.51 -9.42
CA ASP A 278 -4.01 25.93 -9.22
C ASP A 278 -3.22 24.88 -8.45
N ARG A 279 -2.16 24.35 -9.04
CA ARG A 279 -1.36 23.24 -8.51
C ARG A 279 -0.70 23.56 -7.17
N ARG A 280 -0.25 24.81 -6.96
CA ARG A 280 0.36 25.24 -5.69
C ARG A 280 -0.70 25.40 -4.61
N ALA A 281 -1.84 25.99 -4.94
CA ALA A 281 -2.97 26.10 -4.02
C ALA A 281 -3.51 24.71 -3.61
N VAL A 282 -3.54 23.75 -4.52
CA VAL A 282 -3.89 22.35 -4.23
C VAL A 282 -2.89 21.74 -3.24
N ARG A 283 -1.59 21.91 -3.46
CA ARG A 283 -0.55 21.44 -2.55
C ARG A 283 -0.69 22.09 -1.18
N ASP A 284 -0.82 23.41 -1.12
CA ASP A 284 -0.91 24.16 0.13
C ASP A 284 -2.15 23.74 0.94
N ARG A 285 -3.26 23.49 0.26
CA ARG A 285 -4.47 23.01 0.92
C ARG A 285 -4.33 21.59 1.44
N LEU A 286 -3.72 20.67 0.66
CA LEU A 286 -3.44 19.29 1.09
C LEU A 286 -2.56 19.25 2.33
N ALA A 287 -1.48 20.03 2.35
CA ALA A 287 -0.55 20.07 3.48
C ALA A 287 -1.19 20.53 4.81
N ARG A 288 -2.38 21.11 4.76
CA ARG A 288 -3.15 21.57 5.91
C ARG A 288 -4.15 20.55 6.45
N VAL A 289 -4.49 19.51 5.65
CA VAL A 289 -5.47 18.49 6.03
C VAL A 289 -4.96 17.70 7.25
N GLY A 290 -5.68 17.74 8.34
CA GLY A 290 -5.32 17.11 9.60
C GLY A 290 -4.41 17.95 10.50
N ARG A 291 -4.06 19.17 10.09
CA ARG A 291 -3.28 20.15 10.86
C ARG A 291 -4.19 21.29 11.30
N ASP A 292 -4.30 22.33 10.51
CA ASP A 292 -5.19 23.48 10.72
C ASP A 292 -6.52 23.38 9.92
N LEU A 293 -6.65 22.37 9.08
CA LEU A 293 -7.90 21.94 8.51
C LEU A 293 -8.31 20.59 9.10
N PRO A 294 -9.63 20.32 9.19
CA PRO A 294 -10.10 19.01 9.62
C PRO A 294 -9.48 17.87 8.81
N PRO A 295 -9.21 16.72 9.42
CA PRO A 295 -8.81 15.54 8.69
C PRO A 295 -9.92 15.10 7.72
N PHE A 296 -9.54 14.37 6.68
CA PHE A 296 -10.49 13.74 5.78
C PHE A 296 -10.90 12.38 6.34
N GLU A 297 -12.20 12.17 6.50
CA GLU A 297 -12.76 10.90 6.95
C GLU A 297 -13.16 10.06 5.72
N GLY A 298 -12.30 9.09 5.37
CA GLY A 298 -12.47 8.19 4.23
C GLY A 298 -13.06 6.83 4.59
N VAL A 299 -13.18 5.96 3.59
CA VAL A 299 -13.55 4.55 3.77
C VAL A 299 -12.39 3.75 4.38
N THR A 300 -11.15 4.17 4.14
CA THR A 300 -9.96 3.60 4.75
C THR A 300 -9.61 4.24 6.11
N GLY A 301 -10.55 4.97 6.70
CA GLY A 301 -10.36 5.73 7.92
C GLY A 301 -9.80 7.13 7.67
N ARG A 302 -9.27 7.70 8.74
CA ARG A 302 -8.82 9.09 8.79
C ARG A 302 -7.56 9.33 7.96
N ILE A 303 -7.56 10.38 7.15
CA ILE A 303 -6.39 10.92 6.44
C ILE A 303 -6.05 12.29 7.04
N ALA A 304 -4.89 12.39 7.67
CA ALA A 304 -4.35 13.59 8.27
C ALA A 304 -2.84 13.62 7.98
N PHE A 305 -2.41 14.59 7.20
CA PHE A 305 -1.00 14.68 6.81
C PHE A 305 -0.16 15.39 7.85
N ASP A 306 1.06 14.90 8.06
CA ASP A 306 2.11 15.60 8.80
C ASP A 306 2.91 16.54 7.88
N ASP A 307 4.00 17.13 8.40
CA ASP A 307 4.88 18.03 7.67
C ASP A 307 5.74 17.33 6.59
N ARG A 308 5.78 16.01 6.62
CA ARG A 308 6.49 15.16 5.65
C ARG A 308 5.57 14.59 4.56
N GLY A 309 4.27 14.91 4.59
CA GLY A 309 3.27 14.36 3.67
C GLY A 309 2.83 12.94 3.99
N ASP A 310 3.11 12.45 5.19
CA ASP A 310 2.72 11.14 5.69
C ASP A 310 1.40 11.19 6.46
N VAL A 311 0.83 10.01 6.72
CA VAL A 311 -0.38 9.82 7.53
C VAL A 311 -0.06 8.99 8.80
N PRO A 312 0.67 9.56 9.78
CA PRO A 312 1.21 8.81 10.92
C PRO A 312 0.14 8.18 11.82
N SER A 313 -1.07 8.75 11.82
CA SER A 313 -2.20 8.24 12.62
C SER A 313 -3.02 7.16 11.92
N LYS A 314 -2.66 6.77 10.69
CA LYS A 314 -3.41 5.75 9.95
C LYS A 314 -3.10 4.36 10.49
N SER A 315 -4.14 3.62 10.88
CA SER A 315 -4.01 2.29 11.45
C SER A 315 -3.51 1.27 10.44
N VAL A 316 -2.75 0.29 10.94
CA VAL A 316 -2.38 -0.94 10.25
C VAL A 316 -3.05 -2.09 10.98
N VAL A 317 -3.79 -2.89 10.23
CA VAL A 317 -4.45 -4.11 10.75
C VAL A 317 -3.84 -5.36 10.11
N ILE A 318 -3.97 -6.50 10.78
CA ILE A 318 -3.57 -7.79 10.22
C ILE A 318 -4.81 -8.49 9.69
N GLY A 319 -4.78 -8.85 8.41
CA GLY A 319 -5.75 -9.74 7.80
C GLY A 319 -5.19 -11.14 7.66
N THR A 320 -6.04 -12.15 7.73
CA THR A 320 -5.69 -13.56 7.49
C THR A 320 -6.47 -14.08 6.28
N VAL A 321 -5.81 -14.83 5.44
CA VAL A 321 -6.49 -15.54 4.33
C VAL A 321 -7.23 -16.73 4.91
N ARG A 322 -8.55 -16.74 4.72
CA ARG A 322 -9.47 -17.82 5.08
C ARG A 322 -10.46 -18.06 3.96
N GLU A 323 -10.55 -19.30 3.50
CA GLU A 323 -11.49 -19.70 2.44
C GLU A 323 -11.41 -18.80 1.20
N GLY A 324 -10.17 -18.42 0.80
CA GLY A 324 -9.92 -17.58 -0.37
C GLY A 324 -10.32 -16.11 -0.20
N GLN A 325 -10.48 -15.64 1.04
CA GLN A 325 -10.76 -14.24 1.37
C GLN A 325 -9.76 -13.71 2.41
N LEU A 326 -9.41 -12.45 2.28
CA LEU A 326 -8.66 -11.75 3.31
C LEU A 326 -9.67 -11.14 4.30
N VAL A 327 -9.66 -11.62 5.53
CA VAL A 327 -10.58 -11.23 6.59
C VAL A 327 -9.82 -10.72 7.82
N THR A 328 -10.50 -9.94 8.65
CA THR A 328 -9.93 -9.44 9.91
C THR A 328 -9.54 -10.60 10.82
N GLU A 329 -8.34 -10.56 11.37
CA GLU A 329 -7.90 -11.53 12.37
C GLU A 329 -8.65 -11.28 13.70
N PRO A 330 -9.29 -12.29 14.30
CA PRO A 330 -9.99 -12.12 15.57
C PRO A 330 -9.04 -11.70 16.70
N GLY A 331 -9.47 -10.74 17.51
CA GLY A 331 -8.75 -10.33 18.74
C GLY A 331 -7.75 -9.19 18.55
N GLN A 332 -7.87 -8.44 17.48
CA GLN A 332 -7.10 -7.17 17.28
C GLN A 332 -7.87 -5.95 17.76
#